data_8154de8d2013343a12e610ab1c833f3a
#
_entry.id   8154de8d2013343a12e610ab1c833f3a
#
_cell.length_a   1.000
_cell.length_b   1.000
_cell.length_c   1.000
_cell.angle_alpha   90.00
_cell.angle_beta   90.00
_cell.angle_gamma   90.00
#
_symmetry.space_group_name_H-M   'P 1'
#
loop_
_entity.id
_entity.type
_entity.pdbx_description
1 polymer ?
#
loop_
_entity_poly.entity_id
_entity_poly.type
_entity_poly.pdbx_seq_one_letter_code
_entity_poly.pdbx_strand_id
1 'polypeptide(L)'
;MGIRKNMNRRNFLHTNAALGWGVLNWQKPSQPAAENVRLYWAKLLYKIAEPVLKNLSQHTLVKNWKVEFSPTWDNRNAKVAYLEAFGRTIVGVAPWLALPDDDTEEGTLRKKLKQYALKSIENSVNPDSPDYMLWRKEGQTLVDAAFLAQAFLKAPDALWKPLDEVTKKRVIEEFTLMRRVVPPNNNWVLFAAIVEAFLLSIGENADRYRIEFGVRKIEEWYVGDGWFKDGEVFHIDYYNSFVIQPMLVDVLQTWLEVNKRQSPSGNHQVLQDRYTKAVKRMQRHADFLERLISPEGTFPAFGRSITYRVAAFQSLTHAALIHQLPENVTPSQARCALTAVIKRMFSQEGVFDQEGWLTLGFAGHQPTIADSYSNSGSMYLTTLGFLPLGLPASDPFWSDADAEWTQKKAWSGKPFKKDGAVNY
;
A
#
# COMPACT_ATOMS: atom_id res chain seq x y z
N MET A 1 68.26 16.80 35.40
CA MET A 1 68.57 18.05 34.65
C MET A 1 68.42 17.73 33.16
N GLY A 2 67.31 18.01 32.58
CA GLY A 2 67.07 17.71 31.19
C GLY A 2 66.29 18.87 30.54
N ILE A 3 66.93 19.47 29.57
CA ILE A 3 66.52 20.69 28.89
C ILE A 3 65.47 20.32 27.83
N ARG A 4 64.27 20.89 27.96
CA ARG A 4 63.22 20.88 26.92
C ARG A 4 63.60 21.91 25.85
N LYS A 5 63.71 21.45 24.57
CA LYS A 5 63.75 22.33 23.40
C LYS A 5 62.34 22.49 22.82
N ASN A 6 61.88 23.72 22.86
CA ASN A 6 60.70 24.18 22.14
C ASN A 6 60.95 24.17 20.63
N MET A 7 60.16 23.49 19.84
CA MET A 7 60.13 23.61 18.38
C MET A 7 59.02 24.56 17.92
N ASN A 8 59.45 25.66 17.31
CA ASN A 8 58.64 26.76 16.83
C ASN A 8 57.89 26.38 15.52
N ARG A 9 56.60 26.66 15.47
CA ARG A 9 55.65 26.39 14.37
C ARG A 9 55.79 27.30 13.13
N ARG A 10 56.97 27.78 12.77
CA ARG A 10 57.12 28.84 11.73
C ARG A 10 58.06 28.57 10.57
N ASN A 11 58.45 27.33 10.26
CA ASN A 11 59.27 27.05 9.09
C ASN A 11 58.76 25.86 8.29
N PHE A 12 57.58 26.02 7.70
CA PHE A 12 57.06 25.06 6.69
C PHE A 12 56.40 25.81 5.52
N LEU A 13 57.11 26.76 4.95
CA LEU A 13 56.77 27.36 3.66
C LEU A 13 58.10 27.77 2.99
N HIS A 14 58.44 27.14 1.91
CA HIS A 14 59.29 27.47 0.77
C HIS A 14 60.16 26.29 0.33
N THR A 15 59.54 25.43 -0.49
CA THR A 15 60.24 24.76 -1.57
C THR A 15 59.30 24.71 -2.76
N ASN A 16 59.48 25.67 -3.67
CA ASN A 16 58.83 25.65 -4.99
C ASN A 16 59.54 24.60 -5.83
N ALA A 17 58.78 23.56 -6.24
CA ALA A 17 59.13 22.73 -7.37
C ALA A 17 58.03 22.88 -8.42
N ALA A 18 58.36 23.53 -9.52
CA ALA A 18 57.52 23.61 -10.72
C ALA A 18 57.39 22.22 -11.32
N LEU A 19 56.19 21.65 -11.23
CA LEU A 19 55.81 20.48 -12.01
C LEU A 19 54.58 20.86 -12.87
N GLY A 20 54.73 20.64 -14.17
CA GLY A 20 53.77 21.04 -15.20
C GLY A 20 52.37 20.51 -14.94
N TRP A 21 51.38 21.38 -15.07
CA TRP A 21 49.99 21.07 -15.08
C TRP A 21 49.62 20.39 -16.40
N GLY A 22 49.71 19.07 -16.43
CA GLY A 22 49.01 18.30 -17.43
C GLY A 22 47.50 18.43 -17.15
N VAL A 23 46.77 19.09 -18.04
CA VAL A 23 45.28 19.12 -18.02
C VAL A 23 44.82 17.69 -18.28
N LEU A 24 44.61 16.92 -17.23
CA LEU A 24 43.84 15.70 -17.28
C LEU A 24 42.39 16.11 -17.54
N ASN A 25 41.91 15.96 -18.77
CA ASN A 25 40.52 16.00 -19.10
C ASN A 25 39.82 14.85 -18.34
N TRP A 26 39.31 15.16 -17.16
CA TRP A 26 38.35 14.32 -16.49
C TRP A 26 37.06 14.38 -17.33
N GLN A 27 36.89 13.43 -18.25
CA GLN A 27 35.59 13.13 -18.79
C GLN A 27 34.71 12.78 -17.58
N LYS A 28 33.74 13.64 -17.26
CA LYS A 28 32.68 13.29 -16.33
C LYS A 28 32.11 11.95 -16.80
N PRO A 29 32.08 10.91 -15.91
CA PRO A 29 31.39 9.70 -16.29
C PRO A 29 29.99 10.10 -16.77
N SER A 30 29.58 9.59 -17.93
CA SER A 30 28.23 9.79 -18.44
C SER A 30 27.27 9.42 -17.31
N GLN A 31 26.45 10.37 -16.86
CA GLN A 31 25.39 10.05 -15.91
C GLN A 31 24.60 8.91 -16.54
N PRO A 32 24.41 7.79 -15.83
CA PRO A 32 23.51 6.75 -16.32
C PRO A 32 22.18 7.43 -16.64
N ALA A 33 21.57 7.05 -17.77
CA ALA A 33 20.29 7.59 -18.21
C ALA A 33 19.35 7.58 -16.99
N ALA A 34 18.71 8.74 -16.72
CA ALA A 34 17.82 8.87 -15.58
C ALA A 34 16.85 7.68 -15.56
N GLU A 35 16.93 6.86 -14.52
CA GLU A 35 16.08 5.67 -14.40
C GLU A 35 14.63 6.12 -14.50
N ASN A 36 13.84 5.51 -15.38
CA ASN A 36 12.41 5.75 -15.43
C ASN A 36 11.77 5.21 -14.16
N VAL A 37 11.60 6.08 -13.16
CA VAL A 37 11.08 5.73 -11.82
C VAL A 37 9.72 5.03 -11.92
N ARG A 38 8.85 5.49 -12.83
CA ARG A 38 7.54 4.85 -13.02
C ARG A 38 7.68 3.41 -13.52
N LEU A 39 8.53 3.19 -14.51
CA LEU A 39 8.78 1.85 -15.04
C LEU A 39 9.42 0.94 -13.99
N TYR A 40 10.31 1.48 -13.15
CA TYR A 40 10.87 0.75 -12.01
C TYR A 40 9.75 0.28 -11.05
N TRP A 41 8.82 1.18 -10.66
CA TRP A 41 7.69 0.81 -9.81
C TRP A 41 6.81 -0.24 -10.47
N ALA A 42 6.48 -0.07 -11.75
CA ALA A 42 5.63 -1.00 -12.50
C ALA A 42 6.26 -2.40 -12.59
N LYS A 43 7.55 -2.49 -12.91
CA LYS A 43 8.29 -3.77 -12.93
C LYS A 43 8.35 -4.44 -11.56
N LEU A 44 8.56 -3.67 -10.51
CA LEU A 44 8.59 -4.21 -9.15
C LEU A 44 7.22 -4.69 -8.70
N LEU A 45 6.16 -3.89 -8.92
CA LEU A 45 4.79 -4.32 -8.62
C LEU A 45 4.41 -5.59 -9.41
N TYR A 46 4.77 -5.65 -10.70
CA TYR A 46 4.56 -6.83 -11.52
C TYR A 46 5.30 -8.05 -10.94
N LYS A 47 6.58 -7.89 -10.56
CA LYS A 47 7.37 -8.94 -9.93
C LYS A 47 6.73 -9.46 -8.64
N ILE A 48 6.15 -8.58 -7.83
CA ILE A 48 5.45 -8.96 -6.59
C ILE A 48 4.16 -9.71 -6.91
N ALA A 49 3.36 -9.22 -7.84
CA ALA A 49 2.00 -9.69 -8.08
C ALA A 49 1.92 -10.93 -9.00
N GLU A 50 2.83 -11.04 -9.96
CA GLU A 50 2.77 -12.09 -11.00
C GLU A 50 2.79 -13.51 -10.44
N PRO A 51 3.63 -13.89 -9.47
CA PRO A 51 3.63 -15.25 -8.94
C PRO A 51 2.28 -15.68 -8.39
N VAL A 52 1.59 -14.82 -7.64
CA VAL A 52 0.26 -15.11 -7.07
C VAL A 52 -0.78 -15.21 -8.18
N LEU A 53 -0.94 -14.15 -8.98
CA LEU A 53 -2.01 -14.08 -9.96
C LEU A 53 -1.83 -15.07 -11.12
N LYS A 54 -0.60 -15.30 -11.58
CA LYS A 54 -0.32 -16.28 -12.62
C LYS A 54 -0.65 -17.70 -12.17
N ASN A 55 -0.16 -18.11 -11.00
CA ASN A 55 -0.41 -19.45 -10.50
C ASN A 55 -1.89 -19.68 -10.22
N LEU A 56 -2.58 -18.72 -9.60
CA LEU A 56 -4.03 -18.82 -9.35
C LEU A 56 -4.82 -18.88 -10.68
N SER A 57 -4.43 -18.10 -11.69
CA SER A 57 -5.05 -18.15 -13.01
C SER A 57 -4.90 -19.50 -13.72
N GLN A 58 -3.88 -20.27 -13.35
CA GLN A 58 -3.53 -21.56 -13.94
C GLN A 58 -3.90 -22.77 -13.07
N HIS A 59 -4.66 -22.57 -11.98
CA HIS A 59 -5.03 -23.61 -11.01
C HIS A 59 -3.82 -24.31 -10.35
N THR A 60 -2.75 -23.55 -10.09
CA THR A 60 -1.49 -24.10 -9.57
C THR A 60 -0.97 -23.37 -8.33
N LEU A 61 -1.72 -22.42 -7.77
CA LEU A 61 -1.26 -21.63 -6.62
C LEU A 61 -0.97 -22.52 -5.42
N VAL A 62 -1.93 -23.34 -5.00
CA VAL A 62 -1.78 -24.25 -3.85
C VAL A 62 -0.70 -25.30 -4.11
N LYS A 63 -0.56 -25.75 -5.35
CA LYS A 63 0.44 -26.74 -5.75
C LYS A 63 1.86 -26.19 -5.72
N ASN A 64 2.05 -24.95 -6.21
CA ASN A 64 3.39 -24.43 -6.50
C ASN A 64 3.93 -23.55 -5.37
N TRP A 65 3.09 -23.09 -4.45
CA TRP A 65 3.54 -22.18 -3.40
C TRP A 65 3.50 -22.82 -2.03
N LYS A 66 4.68 -22.98 -1.44
CA LYS A 66 4.85 -23.41 -0.05
C LYS A 66 4.83 -22.17 0.85
N VAL A 67 3.71 -21.95 1.50
CA VAL A 67 3.52 -20.81 2.40
C VAL A 67 4.45 -20.94 3.62
N GLU A 68 5.15 -19.86 3.96
CA GLU A 68 5.90 -19.72 5.20
C GLU A 68 5.01 -19.08 6.27
N PHE A 69 5.04 -19.65 7.48
CA PHE A 69 4.26 -19.16 8.64
C PHE A 69 5.19 -18.56 9.70
N SER A 70 4.66 -17.61 10.48
CA SER A 70 5.35 -17.11 11.67
C SER A 70 5.80 -18.28 12.56
N PRO A 71 6.99 -18.21 13.17
CA PRO A 71 7.42 -19.21 14.17
C PRO A 71 6.46 -19.36 15.36
N THR A 72 5.62 -18.35 15.59
CA THR A 72 4.60 -18.32 16.64
C THR A 72 3.18 -18.43 16.09
N TRP A 73 3.01 -19.06 14.91
CA TRP A 73 1.71 -19.19 14.24
C TRP A 73 0.61 -19.67 15.18
N ASP A 74 -0.54 -18.98 15.16
CA ASP A 74 -1.67 -19.23 16.06
C ASP A 74 -2.52 -20.46 15.72
N ASN A 75 -2.05 -21.30 14.80
CA ASN A 75 -2.64 -22.57 14.37
C ASN A 75 -4.04 -22.47 13.72
N ARG A 76 -4.47 -21.25 13.28
CA ARG A 76 -5.64 -21.16 12.40
C ARG A 76 -5.39 -21.93 11.09
N ASN A 77 -6.45 -22.21 10.34
CA ASN A 77 -6.32 -22.99 9.11
C ASN A 77 -5.31 -22.36 8.13
N ALA A 78 -4.25 -23.08 7.83
CA ALA A 78 -3.16 -22.62 6.95
C ALA A 78 -3.63 -22.19 5.55
N LYS A 79 -4.76 -22.71 5.06
CA LYS A 79 -5.31 -22.34 3.75
C LYS A 79 -5.80 -20.89 3.65
N VAL A 80 -5.96 -20.18 4.78
CA VAL A 80 -6.27 -18.74 4.75
C VAL A 80 -5.21 -17.94 3.99
N ALA A 81 -3.96 -18.39 4.01
CA ALA A 81 -2.83 -17.69 3.39
C ALA A 81 -3.00 -17.45 1.87
N TYR A 82 -3.69 -18.35 1.17
CA TYR A 82 -3.91 -18.22 -0.27
C TYR A 82 -4.92 -17.10 -0.59
N LEU A 83 -6.03 -17.03 0.15
CA LEU A 83 -7.00 -15.94 0.00
C LEU A 83 -6.38 -14.61 0.46
N GLU A 84 -5.57 -14.64 1.51
CA GLU A 84 -4.84 -13.49 2.01
C GLU A 84 -3.89 -12.92 0.95
N ALA A 85 -3.05 -13.76 0.35
CA ALA A 85 -2.16 -13.33 -0.72
C ALA A 85 -2.93 -12.78 -1.92
N PHE A 86 -3.99 -13.46 -2.35
CA PHE A 86 -4.80 -13.05 -3.47
C PHE A 86 -5.50 -11.70 -3.23
N GLY A 87 -6.28 -11.56 -2.15
CA GLY A 87 -7.01 -10.34 -1.83
C GLY A 87 -6.10 -9.13 -1.66
N ARG A 88 -4.96 -9.33 -0.97
CA ARG A 88 -3.97 -8.27 -0.75
C ARG A 88 -3.19 -7.89 -2.02
N THR A 89 -2.94 -8.85 -2.91
CA THR A 89 -2.33 -8.57 -4.22
C THR A 89 -3.27 -7.77 -5.10
N ILE A 90 -4.52 -8.24 -5.23
CA ILE A 90 -5.47 -7.67 -6.19
C ILE A 90 -5.81 -6.22 -5.86
N VAL A 91 -5.96 -5.87 -4.58
CA VAL A 91 -6.31 -4.49 -4.17
C VAL A 91 -5.20 -3.49 -4.50
N GLY A 92 -3.94 -3.90 -4.37
CA GLY A 92 -2.81 -3.02 -4.67
C GLY A 92 -2.58 -2.81 -6.16
N VAL A 93 -2.87 -3.83 -7.00
CA VAL A 93 -2.74 -3.69 -8.47
C VAL A 93 -3.97 -3.08 -9.13
N ALA A 94 -5.13 -3.09 -8.47
CA ALA A 94 -6.41 -2.67 -9.04
C ALA A 94 -6.37 -1.29 -9.73
N PRO A 95 -5.85 -0.21 -9.12
CA PRO A 95 -5.79 1.09 -9.77
C PRO A 95 -4.92 1.09 -11.03
N TRP A 96 -3.80 0.35 -11.00
CA TRP A 96 -2.93 0.23 -12.17
C TRP A 96 -3.61 -0.53 -13.31
N LEU A 97 -4.33 -1.62 -13.01
CA LEU A 97 -5.09 -2.41 -13.99
C LEU A 97 -6.28 -1.63 -14.59
N ALA A 98 -6.74 -0.57 -13.93
CA ALA A 98 -7.83 0.29 -14.43
C ALA A 98 -7.39 1.25 -15.54
N LEU A 99 -6.09 1.48 -15.71
CA LEU A 99 -5.58 2.34 -16.77
C LEU A 99 -5.88 1.74 -18.16
N PRO A 100 -6.10 2.61 -19.18
CA PRO A 100 -6.27 2.16 -20.55
C PRO A 100 -5.10 1.32 -21.03
N ASP A 101 -5.36 0.37 -21.91
CA ASP A 101 -4.31 -0.40 -22.58
C ASP A 101 -3.47 0.50 -23.49
N ASP A 102 -2.16 0.27 -23.53
CA ASP A 102 -1.20 0.93 -24.40
C ASP A 102 -0.09 -0.05 -24.81
N ASP A 103 0.72 0.33 -25.80
CA ASP A 103 1.78 -0.52 -26.38
C ASP A 103 3.16 -0.31 -25.71
N THR A 104 3.22 0.39 -24.59
CA THR A 104 4.45 0.55 -23.82
C THR A 104 4.88 -0.76 -23.14
N GLU A 105 6.14 -0.83 -22.69
CA GLU A 105 6.60 -1.95 -21.86
C GLU A 105 5.73 -2.10 -20.61
N GLU A 106 5.39 -0.98 -19.95
CA GLU A 106 4.49 -0.96 -18.79
C GLU A 106 3.08 -1.46 -19.17
N GLY A 107 2.52 -0.99 -20.30
CA GLY A 107 1.22 -1.41 -20.80
C GLY A 107 1.14 -2.90 -21.10
N THR A 108 2.21 -3.47 -21.65
CA THR A 108 2.33 -4.91 -21.90
C THR A 108 2.28 -5.73 -20.60
N LEU A 109 3.03 -5.31 -19.57
CA LEU A 109 3.01 -5.95 -18.25
C LEU A 109 1.61 -5.84 -17.61
N ARG A 110 1.00 -4.67 -17.66
CA ARG A 110 -0.33 -4.38 -17.11
C ARG A 110 -1.41 -5.25 -17.77
N LYS A 111 -1.43 -5.32 -19.09
CA LYS A 111 -2.38 -6.13 -19.87
C LYS A 111 -2.29 -7.61 -19.49
N LYS A 112 -1.06 -8.15 -19.41
CA LYS A 112 -0.83 -9.53 -19.00
C LYS A 112 -1.31 -9.79 -17.58
N LEU A 113 -0.99 -8.89 -16.63
CA LEU A 113 -1.40 -9.04 -15.25
C LEU A 113 -2.93 -8.94 -15.08
N LYS A 114 -3.60 -8.08 -15.86
CA LYS A 114 -5.07 -7.96 -15.90
C LYS A 114 -5.74 -9.27 -16.32
N GLN A 115 -5.19 -9.95 -17.35
CA GLN A 115 -5.70 -11.25 -17.76
C GLN A 115 -5.56 -12.29 -16.64
N TYR A 116 -4.42 -12.34 -15.96
CA TYR A 116 -4.24 -13.20 -14.80
C TYR A 116 -5.21 -12.85 -13.67
N ALA A 117 -5.39 -11.57 -13.37
CA ALA A 117 -6.29 -11.11 -12.32
C ALA A 117 -7.75 -11.58 -12.55
N LEU A 118 -8.28 -11.38 -13.76
CA LEU A 118 -9.65 -11.81 -14.09
C LEU A 118 -9.84 -13.32 -13.94
N LYS A 119 -8.89 -14.09 -14.47
CA LYS A 119 -8.96 -15.57 -14.34
C LYS A 119 -8.75 -16.03 -12.90
N SER A 120 -7.94 -15.32 -12.12
CA SER A 120 -7.75 -15.59 -10.70
C SER A 120 -9.03 -15.36 -9.89
N ILE A 121 -9.78 -14.30 -10.20
CA ILE A 121 -11.10 -14.05 -9.56
C ILE A 121 -12.04 -15.23 -9.85
N GLU A 122 -12.16 -15.65 -11.10
CA GLU A 122 -12.98 -16.79 -11.51
C GLU A 122 -12.59 -18.05 -10.73
N ASN A 123 -11.31 -18.42 -10.74
CA ASN A 123 -10.82 -19.64 -10.11
C ASN A 123 -10.95 -19.62 -8.59
N SER A 124 -10.82 -18.44 -7.95
CA SER A 124 -10.92 -18.30 -6.50
C SER A 124 -12.30 -18.64 -5.94
N VAL A 125 -13.35 -18.44 -6.74
CA VAL A 125 -14.77 -18.70 -6.36
C VAL A 125 -15.39 -19.89 -7.09
N ASN A 126 -14.63 -20.58 -7.93
CA ASN A 126 -15.12 -21.77 -8.62
C ASN A 126 -14.91 -23.03 -7.75
N PRO A 127 -15.99 -23.70 -7.27
CA PRO A 127 -15.87 -24.88 -6.41
C PRO A 127 -15.12 -26.07 -7.07
N ASP A 128 -15.12 -26.11 -8.40
CA ASP A 128 -14.42 -27.15 -9.16
C ASP A 128 -12.93 -26.85 -9.37
N SER A 129 -12.47 -25.66 -8.98
CA SER A 129 -11.06 -25.28 -9.06
C SER A 129 -10.26 -25.93 -7.93
N PRO A 130 -9.08 -26.53 -8.21
CA PRO A 130 -8.19 -26.98 -7.16
C PRO A 130 -7.67 -25.84 -6.27
N ASP A 131 -7.74 -24.60 -6.78
CA ASP A 131 -7.38 -23.37 -6.07
C ASP A 131 -8.64 -22.61 -5.56
N TYR A 132 -9.80 -23.30 -5.41
CA TYR A 132 -10.94 -22.70 -4.72
C TYR A 132 -10.54 -22.25 -3.34
N MET A 133 -10.76 -20.97 -3.05
CA MET A 133 -10.27 -20.34 -1.82
C MET A 133 -11.08 -20.74 -0.58
N LEU A 134 -10.45 -20.65 0.57
CA LEU A 134 -11.12 -20.88 1.85
C LEU A 134 -11.99 -19.66 2.21
N TRP A 135 -13.16 -19.55 1.58
CA TRP A 135 -14.13 -18.47 1.85
C TRP A 135 -14.92 -18.68 3.14
N ARG A 136 -15.04 -19.93 3.57
CA ARG A 136 -15.94 -20.36 4.64
C ARG A 136 -15.15 -20.97 5.79
N LYS A 137 -15.67 -20.94 6.98
CA LYS A 137 -15.16 -21.58 8.22
C LYS A 137 -14.18 -20.74 9.06
N GLU A 138 -13.46 -19.79 8.51
CA GLU A 138 -12.51 -18.97 9.26
C GLU A 138 -12.96 -17.51 9.35
N GLY A 139 -12.69 -16.84 10.49
CA GLY A 139 -12.95 -15.40 10.64
C GLY A 139 -12.04 -14.54 9.74
N GLN A 140 -10.80 -14.97 9.55
CA GLN A 140 -9.81 -14.29 8.70
C GLN A 140 -10.33 -14.02 7.29
N THR A 141 -11.21 -14.87 6.77
CA THR A 141 -11.76 -14.71 5.41
C THR A 141 -12.51 -13.40 5.19
N LEU A 142 -13.07 -12.79 6.26
CA LEU A 142 -13.68 -11.46 6.18
C LEU A 142 -12.65 -10.39 5.81
N VAL A 143 -11.42 -10.48 6.37
CA VAL A 143 -10.34 -9.53 6.08
C VAL A 143 -9.98 -9.54 4.60
N ASP A 144 -9.82 -10.74 4.05
CA ASP A 144 -9.30 -10.89 2.70
C ASP A 144 -10.39 -10.72 1.64
N ALA A 145 -11.64 -11.06 1.96
CA ALA A 145 -12.82 -10.67 1.18
C ALA A 145 -12.96 -9.14 1.09
N ALA A 146 -12.65 -8.43 2.18
CA ALA A 146 -12.69 -6.97 2.21
C ALA A 146 -11.67 -6.33 1.26
N PHE A 147 -10.46 -6.86 1.16
CA PHE A 147 -9.48 -6.38 0.19
C PHE A 147 -9.91 -6.64 -1.26
N LEU A 148 -10.52 -7.79 -1.54
CA LEU A 148 -11.08 -8.05 -2.87
C LEU A 148 -12.26 -7.11 -3.18
N ALA A 149 -13.15 -6.87 -2.22
CA ALA A 149 -14.24 -5.90 -2.37
C ALA A 149 -13.70 -4.49 -2.65
N GLN A 150 -12.67 -4.06 -1.91
CA GLN A 150 -12.00 -2.78 -2.13
C GLN A 150 -11.35 -2.70 -3.53
N ALA A 151 -10.79 -3.79 -4.04
CA ALA A 151 -10.24 -3.85 -5.40
C ALA A 151 -11.34 -3.62 -6.46
N PHE A 152 -12.51 -4.23 -6.30
CA PHE A 152 -13.65 -4.01 -7.20
C PHE A 152 -14.15 -2.56 -7.14
N LEU A 153 -14.16 -1.95 -5.96
CA LEU A 153 -14.52 -0.52 -5.83
C LEU A 153 -13.52 0.41 -6.52
N LYS A 154 -12.21 0.09 -6.43
CA LYS A 154 -11.14 0.90 -7.04
C LYS A 154 -11.05 0.74 -8.57
N ALA A 155 -11.44 -0.41 -9.10
CA ALA A 155 -11.30 -0.73 -10.52
C ALA A 155 -12.52 -1.50 -11.07
N PRO A 156 -13.76 -0.96 -10.96
CA PRO A 156 -14.96 -1.70 -11.36
C PRO A 156 -14.96 -2.07 -12.83
N ASP A 157 -14.48 -1.20 -13.72
CA ASP A 157 -14.43 -1.44 -15.16
C ASP A 157 -13.38 -2.47 -15.57
N ALA A 158 -12.31 -2.60 -14.79
CA ALA A 158 -11.23 -3.53 -15.08
C ALA A 158 -11.40 -4.91 -14.45
N LEU A 159 -12.03 -4.99 -13.26
CA LEU A 159 -12.04 -6.20 -12.45
C LEU A 159 -13.44 -6.78 -12.20
N TRP A 160 -14.50 -5.95 -12.15
CA TRP A 160 -15.87 -6.43 -11.88
C TRP A 160 -16.71 -6.60 -13.14
N LYS A 161 -16.81 -5.54 -13.96
CA LYS A 161 -17.69 -5.56 -15.16
C LYS A 161 -17.32 -6.64 -16.18
N PRO A 162 -16.02 -6.97 -16.41
CA PRO A 162 -15.65 -8.00 -17.39
C PRO A 162 -15.93 -9.44 -16.95
N LEU A 163 -16.24 -9.68 -15.66
CA LEU A 163 -16.56 -11.03 -15.17
C LEU A 163 -17.86 -11.55 -15.78
N ASP A 164 -17.91 -12.86 -16.04
CA ASP A 164 -19.15 -13.51 -16.43
C ASP A 164 -20.16 -13.58 -15.26
N GLU A 165 -21.44 -13.82 -15.59
CA GLU A 165 -22.52 -13.78 -14.61
C GLU A 165 -22.42 -14.91 -13.57
N VAL A 166 -21.83 -16.06 -13.91
CA VAL A 166 -21.61 -17.17 -12.97
C VAL A 166 -20.59 -16.77 -11.93
N THR A 167 -19.47 -16.19 -12.37
CA THR A 167 -18.41 -15.69 -11.49
C THR A 167 -18.93 -14.57 -10.57
N LYS A 168 -19.67 -13.59 -11.14
CA LYS A 168 -20.28 -12.51 -10.33
C LYS A 168 -21.21 -13.08 -9.26
N LYS A 169 -22.08 -14.01 -9.62
CA LYS A 169 -23.00 -14.65 -8.67
C LYS A 169 -22.23 -15.34 -7.54
N ARG A 170 -21.19 -16.10 -7.86
CA ARG A 170 -20.36 -16.79 -6.86
C ARG A 170 -19.66 -15.81 -5.91
N VAL A 171 -19.10 -14.70 -6.43
CA VAL A 171 -18.52 -13.64 -5.60
C VAL A 171 -19.56 -13.03 -4.66
N ILE A 172 -20.75 -12.70 -5.15
CA ILE A 172 -21.84 -12.15 -4.34
C ILE A 172 -22.25 -13.14 -3.25
N GLU A 173 -22.35 -14.43 -3.57
CA GLU A 173 -22.66 -15.48 -2.59
C GLU A 173 -21.61 -15.55 -1.48
N GLU A 174 -20.31 -15.61 -1.82
CA GLU A 174 -19.25 -15.66 -0.82
C GLU A 174 -19.20 -14.38 0.03
N PHE A 175 -19.37 -13.20 -0.58
CA PHE A 175 -19.40 -11.93 0.16
C PHE A 175 -20.62 -11.82 1.09
N THR A 176 -21.79 -12.25 0.66
CA THR A 176 -23.00 -12.31 1.51
C THR A 176 -22.78 -13.26 2.70
N LEU A 177 -22.09 -14.37 2.49
CA LEU A 177 -21.74 -15.30 3.56
C LEU A 177 -20.76 -14.72 4.58
N MET A 178 -20.02 -13.63 4.28
CA MET A 178 -19.19 -12.95 5.28
C MET A 178 -19.99 -12.35 6.43
N ARG A 179 -21.32 -12.20 6.29
CA ARG A 179 -22.23 -11.76 7.38
C ARG A 179 -22.22 -12.72 8.58
N ARG A 180 -21.83 -13.99 8.40
CA ARG A 180 -21.68 -14.95 9.50
C ARG A 180 -20.54 -14.57 10.46
N VAL A 181 -19.54 -13.80 9.98
CA VAL A 181 -18.43 -13.36 10.78
C VAL A 181 -18.82 -12.09 11.53
N VAL A 182 -18.87 -12.18 12.84
CA VAL A 182 -19.03 -11.01 13.72
C VAL A 182 -17.63 -10.38 13.86
N PRO A 183 -17.41 -9.17 13.35
CA PRO A 183 -16.11 -8.53 13.50
C PRO A 183 -15.84 -8.20 14.96
N PRO A 184 -14.63 -8.44 15.48
CA PRO A 184 -14.24 -7.93 16.77
C PRO A 184 -14.28 -6.39 16.80
N ASN A 185 -14.34 -5.80 18.01
CA ASN A 185 -14.46 -4.36 18.23
C ASN A 185 -13.12 -3.62 17.96
N ASN A 186 -12.63 -3.68 16.74
CA ASN A 186 -11.40 -3.06 16.24
C ASN A 186 -11.54 -2.72 14.75
N ASN A 187 -10.43 -2.51 14.02
CA ASN A 187 -10.44 -2.18 12.59
C ASN A 187 -11.27 -3.16 11.72
N TRP A 188 -11.57 -4.37 12.19
CA TRP A 188 -12.36 -5.37 11.45
C TRP A 188 -13.79 -4.90 11.16
N VAL A 189 -14.32 -3.94 11.89
CA VAL A 189 -15.62 -3.33 11.56
C VAL A 189 -15.62 -2.67 10.18
N LEU A 190 -14.45 -2.19 9.72
CA LEU A 190 -14.30 -1.67 8.35
C LEU A 190 -14.25 -2.78 7.30
N PHE A 191 -13.71 -3.95 7.61
CA PHE A 191 -13.77 -5.08 6.68
C PHE A 191 -15.22 -5.51 6.42
N ALA A 192 -16.05 -5.54 7.45
CA ALA A 192 -17.47 -5.77 7.27
C ALA A 192 -18.13 -4.64 6.44
N ALA A 193 -17.81 -3.39 6.74
CA ALA A 193 -18.38 -2.24 6.06
C ALA A 193 -18.02 -2.17 4.57
N ILE A 194 -16.77 -2.46 4.17
CA ILE A 194 -16.33 -2.36 2.77
C ILE A 194 -16.92 -3.46 1.89
N VAL A 195 -17.09 -4.68 2.43
CA VAL A 195 -17.81 -5.77 1.72
C VAL A 195 -19.24 -5.35 1.43
N GLU A 196 -19.94 -4.80 2.42
CA GLU A 196 -21.33 -4.32 2.23
C GLU A 196 -21.40 -3.07 1.34
N ALA A 197 -20.40 -2.17 1.41
CA ALA A 197 -20.31 -1.02 0.51
C ALA A 197 -20.16 -1.47 -0.96
N PHE A 198 -19.37 -2.52 -1.21
CA PHE A 198 -19.29 -3.10 -2.55
C PHE A 198 -20.63 -3.68 -3.00
N LEU A 199 -21.29 -4.52 -2.17
CA LEU A 199 -22.62 -5.07 -2.49
C LEU A 199 -23.64 -3.95 -2.77
N LEU A 200 -23.61 -2.88 -1.96
CA LEU A 200 -24.43 -1.69 -2.18
C LEU A 200 -24.12 -1.01 -3.54
N SER A 201 -22.87 -0.93 -3.93
CA SER A 201 -22.43 -0.25 -5.15
C SER A 201 -22.92 -0.92 -6.44
N ILE A 202 -23.08 -2.24 -6.40
CA ILE A 202 -23.58 -3.06 -7.52
C ILE A 202 -25.09 -3.28 -7.48
N GLY A 203 -25.80 -2.71 -6.50
CA GLY A 203 -27.26 -2.78 -6.39
C GLY A 203 -27.78 -4.02 -5.67
N GLU A 204 -26.91 -4.79 -5.03
CA GLU A 204 -27.30 -5.95 -4.23
C GLU A 204 -27.90 -5.55 -2.87
N ASN A 205 -28.57 -6.50 -2.22
CA ASN A 205 -29.13 -6.30 -0.89
C ASN A 205 -28.01 -6.20 0.16
N ALA A 206 -27.50 -4.98 0.36
CA ALA A 206 -26.42 -4.69 1.32
C ALA A 206 -26.96 -4.50 2.76
N ASP A 207 -26.21 -4.98 3.73
CA ASP A 207 -26.46 -4.69 5.15
C ASP A 207 -25.95 -3.28 5.50
N ARG A 208 -26.83 -2.30 5.37
CA ARG A 208 -26.52 -0.88 5.67
C ARG A 208 -26.17 -0.64 7.13
N TYR A 209 -26.63 -1.50 8.05
CA TYR A 209 -26.26 -1.39 9.45
C TYR A 209 -24.76 -1.68 9.65
N ARG A 210 -24.20 -2.68 8.97
CA ARG A 210 -22.76 -2.97 9.02
C ARG A 210 -21.92 -1.80 8.48
N ILE A 211 -22.37 -1.13 7.42
CA ILE A 211 -21.71 0.07 6.89
C ILE A 211 -21.73 1.17 7.95
N GLU A 212 -22.92 1.53 8.45
CA GLU A 212 -23.08 2.62 9.43
C GLU A 212 -22.36 2.30 10.74
N PHE A 213 -22.46 1.07 11.24
CA PHE A 213 -21.79 0.65 12.46
C PHE A 213 -20.27 0.78 12.33
N GLY A 214 -19.70 0.27 11.23
CA GLY A 214 -18.25 0.36 10.99
C GLY A 214 -17.76 1.80 10.95
N VAL A 215 -18.45 2.66 10.20
CA VAL A 215 -18.07 4.08 10.08
C VAL A 215 -18.19 4.79 11.43
N ARG A 216 -19.31 4.63 12.16
CA ARG A 216 -19.50 5.25 13.48
C ARG A 216 -18.44 4.82 14.49
N LYS A 217 -18.13 3.52 14.56
CA LYS A 217 -17.13 3.02 15.51
C LYS A 217 -15.75 3.62 15.25
N ILE A 218 -15.35 3.73 13.98
CA ILE A 218 -14.08 4.39 13.65
C ILE A 218 -14.13 5.88 14.00
N GLU A 219 -15.22 6.58 13.70
CA GLU A 219 -15.36 7.99 14.06
C GLU A 219 -15.28 8.24 15.59
N GLU A 220 -15.87 7.34 16.40
CA GLU A 220 -15.75 7.37 17.87
C GLU A 220 -14.32 7.15 18.37
N TRP A 221 -13.50 6.42 17.61
CA TRP A 221 -12.12 6.12 17.98
C TRP A 221 -11.11 7.18 17.52
N TYR A 222 -11.56 8.29 16.96
CA TYR A 222 -10.67 9.39 16.61
C TYR A 222 -10.05 10.03 17.86
N VAL A 223 -8.70 10.12 17.88
CA VAL A 223 -7.96 10.67 19.03
C VAL A 223 -7.35 12.04 18.75
N GLY A 224 -7.53 12.58 17.55
CA GLY A 224 -6.97 13.86 17.15
C GLY A 224 -5.76 13.73 16.24
N ASP A 225 -5.37 14.83 15.63
CA ASP A 225 -4.18 15.01 14.80
C ASP A 225 -3.95 13.91 13.73
N GLY A 226 -5.06 13.46 13.11
CA GLY A 226 -5.02 12.43 12.06
C GLY A 226 -4.91 10.99 12.55
N TRP A 227 -5.03 10.71 13.87
CA TRP A 227 -4.91 9.37 14.41
C TRP A 227 -6.24 8.82 14.93
N PHE A 228 -6.39 7.50 14.78
CA PHE A 228 -7.50 6.73 15.33
C PHE A 228 -6.96 5.63 16.24
N LYS A 229 -7.73 5.29 17.29
CA LYS A 229 -7.55 4.03 18.00
C LYS A 229 -7.96 2.85 17.10
N ASP A 230 -7.40 1.70 17.38
CA ASP A 230 -7.83 0.45 16.79
C ASP A 230 -8.58 -0.39 17.84
N GLY A 231 -9.80 0.04 18.12
CA GLY A 231 -10.62 -0.43 19.23
C GLY A 231 -10.61 0.52 20.43
N GLU A 232 -10.79 0.00 21.64
CA GLU A 232 -10.94 0.84 22.83
C GLU A 232 -9.64 1.45 23.33
N VAL A 233 -8.52 0.77 23.08
CA VAL A 233 -7.19 1.19 23.54
C VAL A 233 -6.38 1.73 22.35
N PHE A 234 -5.72 2.87 22.54
CA PHE A 234 -4.84 3.44 21.54
C PHE A 234 -3.48 2.72 21.55
N HIS A 235 -3.06 2.30 20.36
CA HIS A 235 -1.73 1.80 20.08
C HIS A 235 -1.13 2.57 18.91
N ILE A 236 0.13 2.99 19.05
CA ILE A 236 0.84 3.61 17.95
C ILE A 236 1.42 2.50 17.07
N ASP A 237 0.81 2.31 15.91
CA ASP A 237 1.22 1.36 14.88
C ASP A 237 0.77 1.85 13.49
N TYR A 238 1.09 1.10 12.45
CA TYR A 238 0.72 1.46 11.08
C TYR A 238 -0.69 1.03 10.67
N TYR A 239 -1.56 0.52 11.58
CA TYR A 239 -2.93 0.12 11.21
C TYR A 239 -3.80 1.30 10.78
N ASN A 240 -3.49 2.51 11.22
CA ASN A 240 -4.10 3.71 10.67
C ASN A 240 -3.90 3.80 9.16
N SER A 241 -2.73 3.38 8.66
CA SER A 241 -2.39 3.36 7.24
C SER A 241 -2.78 2.06 6.55
N PHE A 242 -2.56 0.89 7.18
CA PHE A 242 -2.87 -0.40 6.57
C PHE A 242 -4.36 -0.61 6.27
N VAL A 243 -5.25 -0.02 7.10
CA VAL A 243 -6.68 -0.29 7.04
C VAL A 243 -7.52 0.97 7.28
N ILE A 244 -7.36 1.64 8.46
CA ILE A 244 -8.38 2.53 9.02
C ILE A 244 -8.66 3.71 8.11
N GLN A 245 -7.64 4.50 7.78
CA GLN A 245 -7.80 5.73 6.98
C GLN A 245 -8.29 5.43 5.55
N PRO A 246 -7.61 4.55 4.78
CA PRO A 246 -8.00 4.31 3.39
C PRO A 246 -9.38 3.64 3.26
N MET A 247 -9.69 2.64 4.09
CA MET A 247 -10.99 1.96 4.00
C MET A 247 -12.14 2.86 4.46
N LEU A 248 -11.96 3.69 5.49
CA LEU A 248 -12.98 4.63 5.91
C LEU A 248 -13.34 5.59 4.76
N VAL A 249 -12.31 6.12 4.07
CA VAL A 249 -12.51 6.99 2.90
C VAL A 249 -13.24 6.26 1.78
N ASP A 250 -12.83 5.04 1.42
CA ASP A 250 -13.45 4.26 0.35
C ASP A 250 -14.91 3.89 0.66
N VAL A 251 -15.20 3.51 1.91
CA VAL A 251 -16.59 3.20 2.35
C VAL A 251 -17.48 4.44 2.25
N LEU A 252 -17.02 5.57 2.77
CA LEU A 252 -17.79 6.82 2.77
C LEU A 252 -17.99 7.37 1.35
N GLN A 253 -16.96 7.31 0.51
CA GLN A 253 -17.05 7.68 -0.90
C GLN A 253 -18.10 6.84 -1.62
N THR A 254 -17.98 5.52 -1.52
CA THR A 254 -18.92 4.57 -2.16
C THR A 254 -20.36 4.82 -1.71
N TRP A 255 -20.56 4.97 -0.42
CA TRP A 255 -21.90 5.20 0.14
C TRP A 255 -22.48 6.53 -0.34
N LEU A 256 -21.70 7.59 -0.36
CA LEU A 256 -22.09 8.91 -0.87
C LEU A 256 -22.46 8.86 -2.36
N GLU A 257 -21.65 8.21 -3.19
CA GLU A 257 -21.88 8.06 -4.63
C GLU A 257 -23.15 7.27 -4.93
N VAL A 258 -23.38 6.18 -4.19
CA VAL A 258 -24.60 5.38 -4.34
C VAL A 258 -25.82 6.19 -3.94
N ASN A 259 -25.80 6.90 -2.82
CA ASN A 259 -26.92 7.74 -2.38
C ASN A 259 -27.22 8.85 -3.41
N LYS A 260 -26.21 9.51 -3.96
CA LYS A 260 -26.40 10.52 -5.02
C LYS A 260 -27.04 9.93 -6.28
N ARG A 261 -26.67 8.70 -6.66
CA ARG A 261 -27.31 8.02 -7.80
C ARG A 261 -28.74 7.61 -7.54
N GLN A 262 -29.03 7.11 -6.33
CA GLN A 262 -30.37 6.63 -5.96
C GLN A 262 -31.35 7.78 -5.68
N SER A 263 -30.88 8.92 -5.22
CA SER A 263 -31.68 10.10 -4.87
C SER A 263 -30.97 11.40 -5.28
N PRO A 264 -30.91 11.72 -6.59
CA PRO A 264 -30.14 12.87 -7.08
C PRO A 264 -30.53 14.23 -6.44
N SER A 265 -31.79 14.40 -6.07
CA SER A 265 -32.32 15.59 -5.40
C SER A 265 -32.32 15.49 -3.86
N GLY A 266 -31.79 14.40 -3.30
CA GLY A 266 -31.74 14.18 -1.86
C GLY A 266 -30.74 15.08 -1.16
N ASN A 267 -30.94 15.28 0.15
CA ASN A 267 -29.93 15.96 0.97
C ASN A 267 -28.85 14.97 1.39
N HIS A 268 -27.65 15.14 0.84
CA HIS A 268 -26.48 14.29 1.12
C HIS A 268 -25.43 14.97 2.01
N GLN A 269 -25.75 16.16 2.58
CA GLN A 269 -24.78 17.00 3.27
C GLN A 269 -24.07 16.28 4.42
N VAL A 270 -24.83 15.58 5.26
CA VAL A 270 -24.25 14.83 6.42
C VAL A 270 -23.20 13.82 5.96
N LEU A 271 -23.51 13.06 4.91
CA LEU A 271 -22.57 12.04 4.40
C LEU A 271 -21.38 12.68 3.67
N GLN A 272 -21.63 13.80 2.97
CA GLN A 272 -20.57 14.60 2.36
C GLN A 272 -19.60 15.16 3.41
N ASP A 273 -20.13 15.65 4.53
CA ASP A 273 -19.31 16.18 5.63
C ASP A 273 -18.47 15.09 6.29
N ARG A 274 -19.04 13.89 6.51
CA ARG A 274 -18.32 12.73 7.03
C ARG A 274 -17.17 12.33 6.07
N TYR A 275 -17.44 12.22 4.78
CA TYR A 275 -16.42 11.94 3.77
C TYR A 275 -15.31 12.99 3.77
N THR A 276 -15.69 14.28 3.73
CA THR A 276 -14.74 15.39 3.73
C THR A 276 -13.85 15.37 4.98
N LYS A 277 -14.44 15.09 6.15
CA LYS A 277 -13.71 14.96 7.41
C LYS A 277 -12.75 13.76 7.40
N ALA A 278 -13.18 12.60 6.87
CA ALA A 278 -12.32 11.42 6.74
C ALA A 278 -11.12 11.70 5.84
N VAL A 279 -11.33 12.36 4.69
CA VAL A 279 -10.25 12.77 3.79
C VAL A 279 -9.26 13.71 4.49
N LYS A 280 -9.74 14.74 5.20
CA LYS A 280 -8.86 15.68 5.94
C LYS A 280 -8.01 14.97 7.00
N ARG A 281 -8.59 14.00 7.72
CA ARG A 281 -7.87 13.19 8.71
C ARG A 281 -6.82 12.30 8.05
N MET A 282 -7.15 11.70 6.91
CA MET A 282 -6.18 10.93 6.12
C MET A 282 -5.06 11.82 5.56
N GLN A 283 -5.36 13.02 5.08
CA GLN A 283 -4.34 14.00 4.66
C GLN A 283 -3.37 14.31 5.80
N ARG A 284 -3.90 14.57 7.00
CA ARG A 284 -3.03 14.84 8.16
C ARG A 284 -2.15 13.64 8.51
N HIS A 285 -2.68 12.43 8.47
CA HIS A 285 -1.91 11.22 8.69
C HIS A 285 -0.87 11.00 7.58
N ALA A 286 -1.19 11.30 6.34
CA ALA A 286 -0.27 11.22 5.20
C ALA A 286 0.90 12.21 5.32
N ASP A 287 0.66 13.45 5.80
CA ASP A 287 1.73 14.42 6.11
C ASP A 287 2.69 13.86 7.17
N PHE A 288 2.14 13.24 8.22
CA PHE A 288 2.94 12.58 9.23
C PHE A 288 3.78 11.43 8.66
N LEU A 289 3.20 10.57 7.81
CA LEU A 289 3.92 9.46 7.19
C LEU A 289 5.07 9.95 6.29
N GLU A 290 4.86 11.00 5.49
CA GLU A 290 5.93 11.58 4.67
C GLU A 290 7.12 12.03 5.53
N ARG A 291 6.82 12.66 6.68
CA ARG A 291 7.83 13.12 7.64
C ARG A 291 8.57 11.99 8.37
N LEU A 292 8.03 10.78 8.41
CA LEU A 292 8.73 9.63 8.97
C LEU A 292 9.80 9.05 8.04
N ILE A 293 9.80 9.42 6.76
CA ILE A 293 10.77 8.91 5.79
C ILE A 293 12.11 9.64 5.96
N SER A 294 13.14 8.95 6.43
CA SER A 294 14.49 9.49 6.61
C SER A 294 15.10 9.92 5.26
N PRO A 295 16.17 10.75 5.28
CA PRO A 295 16.89 11.11 4.05
C PRO A 295 17.38 9.92 3.23
N GLU A 296 17.67 8.78 3.89
CA GLU A 296 18.17 7.53 3.29
C GLU A 296 17.05 6.56 2.85
N GLY A 297 15.78 6.96 2.99
CA GLY A 297 14.64 6.11 2.64
C GLY A 297 14.34 5.01 3.67
N THR A 298 14.70 5.20 4.93
CA THR A 298 14.26 4.33 6.04
C THR A 298 13.08 4.96 6.77
N PHE A 299 12.37 4.18 7.57
CA PHE A 299 11.30 4.65 8.46
C PHE A 299 11.28 3.85 9.77
N PRO A 300 10.71 4.38 10.84
CA PRO A 300 10.71 3.73 12.13
C PRO A 300 10.01 2.37 12.11
N ALA A 301 10.71 1.34 12.58
CA ALA A 301 10.20 -0.01 12.69
C ALA A 301 9.51 -0.19 14.06
N PHE A 302 8.22 0.17 14.16
CA PHE A 302 7.43 0.03 15.39
C PHE A 302 6.04 -0.56 15.09
N GLY A 303 5.40 -1.04 16.14
CA GLY A 303 4.06 -1.59 16.08
C GLY A 303 4.02 -3.02 15.52
N ARG A 304 2.83 -3.59 15.53
CA ARG A 304 2.55 -4.92 14.97
C ARG A 304 2.46 -4.87 13.45
N SER A 305 2.58 -6.04 12.81
CA SER A 305 2.45 -6.20 11.35
C SER A 305 3.46 -5.39 10.53
N ILE A 306 4.60 -5.06 11.13
CA ILE A 306 5.65 -4.27 10.45
C ILE A 306 6.17 -4.98 9.19
N THR A 307 6.03 -6.30 9.14
CA THR A 307 6.39 -7.12 7.98
C THR A 307 5.56 -6.84 6.72
N TYR A 308 4.46 -6.05 6.80
CA TYR A 308 3.71 -5.61 5.61
C TYR A 308 4.44 -4.53 4.80
N ARG A 309 5.67 -4.20 5.19
CA ARG A 309 6.61 -3.37 4.42
C ARG A 309 6.03 -2.00 4.04
N VAL A 310 6.10 -1.66 2.75
CA VAL A 310 5.69 -0.33 2.25
C VAL A 310 4.18 -0.09 2.32
N ALA A 311 3.36 -1.08 2.68
CA ALA A 311 1.96 -0.84 3.02
C ALA A 311 1.80 0.17 4.18
N ALA A 312 2.82 0.35 5.03
CA ALA A 312 2.87 1.39 6.04
C ALA A 312 2.56 2.79 5.50
N PHE A 313 2.75 3.00 4.21
CA PHE A 313 2.48 4.28 3.53
C PHE A 313 1.18 4.31 2.74
N GLN A 314 0.26 3.36 2.95
CA GLN A 314 -0.99 3.31 2.19
C GLN A 314 -1.80 4.61 2.29
N SER A 315 -1.89 5.27 3.44
CA SER A 315 -2.58 6.56 3.54
C SER A 315 -1.96 7.65 2.64
N LEU A 316 -0.64 7.66 2.50
CA LEU A 316 0.07 8.59 1.61
C LEU A 316 -0.12 8.23 0.14
N THR A 317 -0.01 6.93 -0.20
CA THR A 317 -0.20 6.45 -1.58
C THR A 317 -1.66 6.56 -2.03
N HIS A 318 -2.61 6.33 -1.13
CA HIS A 318 -4.02 6.52 -1.39
C HIS A 318 -4.37 8.01 -1.58
N ALA A 319 -3.86 8.89 -0.70
CA ALA A 319 -4.04 10.33 -0.85
C ALA A 319 -3.46 10.85 -2.18
N ALA A 320 -2.31 10.32 -2.63
CA ALA A 320 -1.77 10.62 -3.95
C ALA A 320 -2.72 10.16 -5.07
N LEU A 321 -3.18 8.90 -5.01
CA LEU A 321 -4.07 8.32 -6.03
C LEU A 321 -5.36 9.12 -6.24
N ILE A 322 -5.96 9.63 -5.16
CA ILE A 322 -7.22 10.39 -5.22
C ILE A 322 -7.01 11.92 -5.28
N HIS A 323 -5.78 12.38 -5.56
CA HIS A 323 -5.41 13.81 -5.61
C HIS A 323 -5.75 14.59 -4.33
N GLN A 324 -5.59 13.95 -3.19
CA GLN A 324 -5.85 14.52 -1.85
C GLN A 324 -4.58 14.49 -0.99
N LEU A 325 -3.41 14.75 -1.59
CA LEU A 325 -2.18 14.93 -0.83
C LEU A 325 -2.30 16.12 0.15
N PRO A 326 -1.58 16.11 1.28
CA PRO A 326 -1.51 17.27 2.15
C PRO A 326 -0.99 18.50 1.39
N GLU A 327 -1.50 19.69 1.72
CA GLU A 327 -1.11 20.97 1.08
C GLU A 327 0.42 21.20 1.05
N ASN A 328 1.14 20.62 2.00
CA ASN A 328 2.58 20.78 2.15
C ASN A 328 3.42 19.77 1.39
N VAL A 329 2.79 18.76 0.81
CA VAL A 329 3.44 17.64 0.15
C VAL A 329 3.09 17.67 -1.32
N THR A 330 4.03 18.11 -2.17
CA THR A 330 3.81 18.06 -3.61
C THR A 330 3.77 16.62 -4.14
N PRO A 331 3.11 16.36 -5.27
CA PRO A 331 3.07 15.02 -5.88
C PRO A 331 4.47 14.44 -6.11
N SER A 332 5.41 15.23 -6.63
CA SER A 332 6.79 14.81 -6.86
C SER A 332 7.57 14.57 -5.56
N GLN A 333 7.29 15.35 -4.50
CA GLN A 333 7.87 15.13 -3.17
C GLN A 333 7.43 13.78 -2.60
N ALA A 334 6.14 13.45 -2.67
CA ALA A 334 5.61 12.16 -2.25
C ALA A 334 6.22 11.01 -3.08
N ARG A 335 6.31 11.16 -4.41
CA ARG A 335 6.97 10.19 -5.29
C ARG A 335 8.40 9.91 -4.87
N CYS A 336 9.21 10.95 -4.67
CA CYS A 336 10.63 10.80 -4.34
C CYS A 336 10.83 10.13 -2.98
N ALA A 337 10.04 10.52 -1.96
CA ALA A 337 10.06 9.92 -0.64
C ALA A 337 9.71 8.42 -0.69
N LEU A 338 8.58 8.09 -1.31
CA LEU A 338 8.12 6.71 -1.46
C LEU A 338 9.10 5.87 -2.29
N THR A 339 9.67 6.43 -3.38
CA THR A 339 10.68 5.74 -4.19
C THR A 339 11.92 5.40 -3.38
N ALA A 340 12.37 6.31 -2.50
CA ALA A 340 13.51 6.04 -1.63
C ALA A 340 13.25 4.86 -0.69
N VAL A 341 12.06 4.81 -0.07
CA VAL A 341 11.66 3.68 0.80
C VAL A 341 11.56 2.38 0.01
N ILE A 342 10.87 2.40 -1.14
CA ILE A 342 10.69 1.21 -1.99
C ILE A 342 12.06 0.66 -2.43
N LYS A 343 12.95 1.51 -2.94
CA LYS A 343 14.29 1.10 -3.35
C LYS A 343 15.07 0.51 -2.16
N ARG A 344 15.07 1.21 -1.03
CA ARG A 344 15.77 0.76 0.18
C ARG A 344 15.30 -0.59 0.66
N MET A 345 13.99 -0.82 0.69
CA MET A 345 13.38 -2.04 1.20
C MET A 345 13.56 -3.24 0.26
N PHE A 346 13.29 -3.05 -1.03
CA PHE A 346 13.32 -4.14 -2.02
C PHE A 346 14.71 -4.42 -2.60
N SER A 347 15.74 -3.63 -2.26
CA SER A 347 17.13 -3.95 -2.54
C SER A 347 17.77 -4.90 -1.51
N GLN A 348 17.08 -5.20 -0.41
CA GLN A 348 17.60 -6.11 0.60
C GLN A 348 17.58 -7.55 0.10
N GLU A 349 18.63 -8.30 0.39
CA GLU A 349 18.71 -9.73 0.10
C GLU A 349 17.62 -10.48 0.90
N GLY A 350 17.05 -11.53 0.30
CA GLY A 350 16.06 -12.38 0.95
C GLY A 350 14.63 -11.80 1.03
N VAL A 351 14.33 -10.66 0.38
CA VAL A 351 12.94 -10.16 0.26
C VAL A 351 12.07 -11.11 -0.58
N PHE A 352 12.68 -11.75 -1.57
CA PHE A 352 12.08 -12.79 -2.38
C PHE A 352 12.85 -14.09 -2.18
N ASP A 353 12.15 -15.22 -2.18
CA ASP A 353 12.79 -16.54 -2.24
C ASP A 353 13.30 -16.87 -3.66
N GLN A 354 13.82 -18.08 -3.83
CA GLN A 354 14.40 -18.53 -5.10
C GLN A 354 13.35 -18.68 -6.21
N GLU A 355 12.09 -18.92 -5.87
CA GLU A 355 10.96 -19.05 -6.76
C GLU A 355 10.26 -17.71 -7.03
N GLY A 356 10.68 -16.64 -6.36
CA GLY A 356 10.15 -15.27 -6.53
C GLY A 356 8.97 -14.91 -5.62
N TRP A 357 8.63 -15.75 -4.63
CA TRP A 357 7.62 -15.41 -3.62
C TRP A 357 8.17 -14.46 -2.57
N LEU A 358 7.28 -13.61 -2.03
CA LEU A 358 7.65 -12.76 -0.89
C LEU A 358 7.87 -13.62 0.38
N THR A 359 8.97 -13.36 1.06
CA THR A 359 9.32 -13.98 2.34
C THR A 359 8.78 -13.22 3.53
N LEU A 360 8.67 -13.86 4.70
CA LEU A 360 8.38 -13.19 5.95
C LEU A 360 9.53 -12.25 6.35
N GLY A 361 9.20 -10.99 6.62
CA GLY A 361 10.17 -10.02 7.11
C GLY A 361 9.89 -8.59 6.72
N PHE A 362 10.61 -7.67 7.34
CA PHE A 362 10.56 -6.24 7.08
C PHE A 362 11.59 -5.85 6.01
N ALA A 363 12.87 -5.99 6.29
CA ALA A 363 13.96 -5.67 5.37
C ALA A 363 14.78 -6.95 5.08
N GLY A 364 14.31 -7.77 4.16
CA GLY A 364 14.84 -9.11 3.89
C GLY A 364 13.98 -10.22 4.54
N HIS A 365 14.56 -11.40 4.77
CA HIS A 365 13.92 -12.53 5.42
C HIS A 365 14.13 -12.48 6.94
N GLN A 366 13.08 -12.18 7.70
CA GLN A 366 13.12 -11.96 9.16
C GLN A 366 11.87 -12.59 9.82
N PRO A 367 11.72 -13.92 9.81
CA PRO A 367 10.48 -14.57 10.25
C PRO A 367 10.17 -14.37 11.73
N THR A 368 11.19 -14.12 12.57
CA THR A 368 11.03 -13.96 14.04
C THR A 368 10.32 -12.66 14.44
N ILE A 369 10.23 -11.66 13.55
CA ILE A 369 9.49 -10.42 13.82
C ILE A 369 8.04 -10.47 13.30
N ALA A 370 7.64 -11.59 12.71
CA ALA A 370 6.27 -11.77 12.23
C ALA A 370 5.33 -12.09 13.39
N ASP A 371 4.21 -11.39 13.45
CA ASP A 371 3.17 -11.66 14.44
C ASP A 371 2.59 -13.08 14.27
N SER A 372 2.02 -13.63 15.34
CA SER A 372 1.50 -15.00 15.38
C SER A 372 0.43 -15.32 14.33
N TYR A 373 -0.22 -14.33 13.78
CA TYR A 373 -1.22 -14.44 12.71
C TYR A 373 -0.65 -14.25 11.30
N SER A 374 0.65 -13.97 11.15
CA SER A 374 1.27 -13.63 9.88
C SER A 374 1.85 -14.84 9.17
N ASN A 375 1.74 -14.83 7.86
CA ASN A 375 2.33 -15.80 6.95
C ASN A 375 2.87 -15.06 5.70
N SER A 376 3.56 -15.77 4.80
CA SER A 376 4.10 -15.11 3.59
C SER A 376 3.01 -14.51 2.68
N GLY A 377 1.76 -14.97 2.78
CA GLY A 377 0.61 -14.33 2.10
C GLY A 377 0.29 -12.95 2.66
N SER A 378 0.54 -12.75 3.95
CA SER A 378 0.33 -11.44 4.59
C SER A 378 1.21 -10.35 3.98
N MET A 379 2.38 -10.71 3.48
CA MET A 379 3.37 -9.78 2.90
C MET A 379 2.87 -9.08 1.64
N TYR A 380 1.90 -9.66 0.95
CA TYR A 380 1.33 -9.09 -0.27
C TYR A 380 0.53 -7.79 -0.03
N LEU A 381 0.25 -7.42 1.22
CA LEU A 381 -0.27 -6.09 1.54
C LEU A 381 0.68 -4.96 1.09
N THR A 382 1.97 -5.25 0.96
CA THR A 382 2.97 -4.32 0.43
C THR A 382 2.59 -3.70 -0.92
N THR A 383 1.73 -4.36 -1.73
CA THR A 383 1.24 -3.83 -3.02
C THR A 383 0.49 -2.50 -2.87
N LEU A 384 -0.08 -2.21 -1.69
CA LEU A 384 -0.74 -0.93 -1.40
C LEU A 384 0.21 0.27 -1.35
N GLY A 385 1.52 0.03 -1.23
CA GLY A 385 2.54 1.06 -1.41
C GLY A 385 2.68 1.57 -2.86
N PHE A 386 2.05 0.88 -3.83
CA PHE A 386 2.17 1.17 -5.27
C PHE A 386 0.90 1.78 -5.89
N LEU A 387 -0.10 2.15 -5.09
CA LEU A 387 -1.38 2.70 -5.57
C LEU A 387 -1.22 3.85 -6.60
N PRO A 388 -0.21 4.76 -6.49
CA PRO A 388 -0.02 5.83 -7.47
C PRO A 388 0.27 5.37 -8.90
N LEU A 389 0.60 4.09 -9.13
CA LEU A 389 0.67 3.55 -10.51
C LEU A 389 -0.68 3.61 -11.24
N GLY A 390 -1.79 3.74 -10.51
CA GLY A 390 -3.10 4.02 -11.08
C GLY A 390 -3.27 5.41 -11.69
N LEU A 391 -2.35 6.34 -11.44
CA LEU A 391 -2.32 7.65 -12.09
C LEU A 391 -1.68 7.53 -13.49
N PRO A 392 -2.15 8.27 -14.51
CA PRO A 392 -1.52 8.24 -15.83
C PRO A 392 -0.07 8.78 -15.78
N ALA A 393 0.76 8.42 -16.74
CA ALA A 393 2.17 8.86 -16.80
C ALA A 393 2.32 10.38 -16.90
N SER A 394 1.32 11.08 -17.42
CA SER A 394 1.25 12.55 -17.50
C SER A 394 0.84 13.24 -16.21
N ASP A 395 0.44 12.48 -15.18
CA ASP A 395 0.06 13.06 -13.89
C ASP A 395 1.26 13.75 -13.22
N PRO A 396 1.07 14.89 -12.51
CA PRO A 396 2.13 15.58 -11.76
C PRO A 396 2.92 14.68 -10.82
N PHE A 397 2.29 13.63 -10.27
CA PHE A 397 3.00 12.64 -9.45
C PHE A 397 4.17 12.00 -10.21
N TRP A 398 4.01 11.74 -11.51
CA TRP A 398 5.03 11.10 -12.35
C TRP A 398 5.82 12.07 -13.20
N SER A 399 5.18 13.14 -13.73
CA SER A 399 5.75 14.03 -14.74
C SER A 399 6.56 15.20 -14.17
N ASP A 400 6.27 15.63 -12.93
CA ASP A 400 7.01 16.73 -12.31
C ASP A 400 8.46 16.34 -12.01
N ALA A 401 9.34 17.35 -12.04
CA ALA A 401 10.75 17.17 -11.65
C ALA A 401 10.87 16.65 -10.22
N ASP A 402 11.95 15.92 -9.94
CA ASP A 402 12.23 15.38 -8.62
C ASP A 402 12.29 16.49 -7.55
N ALA A 403 11.66 16.22 -6.40
CA ALA A 403 11.64 17.12 -5.26
C ALA A 403 12.10 16.41 -3.98
N GLU A 404 12.88 17.11 -3.18
CA GLU A 404 13.27 16.59 -1.87
C GLU A 404 12.09 16.60 -0.92
N TRP A 405 11.94 15.52 -0.12
CA TRP A 405 10.92 15.42 0.91
C TRP A 405 11.35 16.07 2.22
N THR A 406 10.44 16.19 3.17
CA THR A 406 10.60 16.98 4.38
C THR A 406 11.88 16.64 5.15
N GLN A 407 12.14 15.37 5.46
CA GLN A 407 13.36 14.99 6.20
C GLN A 407 14.64 15.25 5.40
N LYS A 408 14.59 15.03 4.08
CA LYS A 408 15.76 15.31 3.24
C LYS A 408 16.11 16.81 3.24
N LYS A 409 15.10 17.69 3.17
CA LYS A 409 15.28 19.14 3.32
C LYS A 409 15.80 19.51 4.71
N ALA A 410 15.17 18.98 5.76
CA ALA A 410 15.51 19.30 7.14
C ALA A 410 16.97 18.95 7.46
N TRP A 411 17.42 17.75 7.16
CA TRP A 411 18.77 17.29 7.44
C TRP A 411 19.85 17.87 6.52
N SER A 412 19.45 18.47 5.39
CA SER A 412 20.36 19.23 4.51
C SER A 412 20.37 20.75 4.80
N GLY A 413 19.69 21.21 5.87
CA GLY A 413 19.63 22.62 6.25
C GLY A 413 18.77 23.50 5.31
N LYS A 414 17.92 22.89 4.49
CA LYS A 414 17.02 23.60 3.58
C LYS A 414 15.70 23.96 4.27
N PRO A 415 15.05 25.06 3.86
CA PRO A 415 13.75 25.43 4.42
C PRO A 415 12.67 24.39 4.06
N PHE A 416 11.82 24.10 5.04
CA PHE A 416 10.63 23.25 4.91
C PHE A 416 9.50 23.81 5.75
N LYS A 417 8.24 23.41 5.48
CA LYS A 417 7.11 23.88 6.28
C LYS A 417 7.12 23.26 7.66
N LYS A 418 7.13 24.10 8.69
CA LYS A 418 7.02 23.70 10.09
C LYS A 418 5.72 22.90 10.31
N ASP A 419 5.82 21.85 11.10
CA ASP A 419 4.66 21.09 11.57
C ASP A 419 3.91 21.80 12.69
N GLY A 420 2.64 21.45 12.88
CA GLY A 420 1.79 21.94 13.95
C GLY A 420 0.56 21.05 14.10
N ALA A 421 0.04 20.94 15.34
CA ALA A 421 -1.18 20.20 15.61
C ALA A 421 -2.36 20.76 14.80
N VAL A 422 -3.22 19.87 14.33
CA VAL A 422 -4.40 20.20 13.53
C VAL A 422 -5.66 19.68 14.21
N ASN A 423 -6.65 20.55 14.40
CA ASN A 423 -7.96 20.20 14.95
C ASN A 423 -9.00 20.14 13.82
N TYR A 424 -9.62 18.97 13.64
CA TYR A 424 -10.70 18.77 12.67
C TYR A 424 -11.98 18.28 13.33
#